data_04dd9a6e266efd8c2138134e67bae48f
#
_entry.id   04dd9a6e266efd8c2138134e67bae48f
#
_cell.length_a   1.000
_cell.length_b   1.000
_cell.length_c   1.000
_cell.angle_alpha   90.00
_cell.angle_beta   90.00
_cell.angle_gamma   90.00
#
_symmetry.space_group_name_H-M   'P 1'
#
loop_
_entity.id
_entity.type
_entity.pdbx_description
1 polymer ?
#
loop_
_entity_poly.entity_id
_entity_poly.type
_entity_poly.pdbx_seq_one_letter_code
_entity_poly.pdbx_strand_id
1 'polypeptide(L)'
;MKRLTILFMLFLTSCILYAKDRKGNDLSGPIALKGELTEKYQNYTKGTPVVIRGVRKMRISPDETAGITYAVEIDGLQYPVGAEEAGKIIRLKPATVLEYWQGVYLSQGMYDYYNRKGYRYKMRQELDEECLDYLDKLNEIAYKDAYIQDYVQAIFAKVNPGEIDTNRPERLNVRIIQSPEPDAYMLPNGAMLVSTGLLCTIDSEEELEAIIANEMVHFILDHQVDNVSRAETRAKRAAFWADVLGTVAMAADDTNWMYGYDERVGAIELAASIGTIAALINVRTVNRLGMDYSSKQELQADRIARDYLAFKGMNPNALSSAINKIKEFYGSVHRYDNLTRYGSYGLLKERLAKLGETEGIHSHMFEKMTSDIVTFNAAMYQGDKRYKMAEQLAQKNIDNRVASDHDYVILVKARMAQENTPESNEACMKLLEKAREIATARNLDINKQEILLLMRMNKQAKAADKLKEYLDLLTEYKQQNDMNTQESEWIGEELDWASKMLSKISLL
;
A
#
# COMPACT_ATOMS: atom_id res chain seq x y z
N MET A 1 48.12 54.91 13.80
CA MET A 1 46.70 54.73 13.54
C MET A 1 46.32 54.66 12.06
N LYS A 2 46.70 55.57 11.18
CA LYS A 2 46.34 55.55 9.77
C LYS A 2 46.75 54.27 9.00
N ARG A 3 47.90 53.65 9.32
CA ARG A 3 48.32 52.40 8.64
C ARG A 3 47.52 51.17 9.07
N LEU A 4 47.03 51.11 10.33
CA LEU A 4 46.20 50.04 10.81
C LEU A 4 44.78 50.09 10.21
N THR A 5 44.25 51.29 10.05
CA THR A 5 42.91 51.52 9.42
C THR A 5 42.91 51.14 7.93
N ILE A 6 44.01 51.42 7.21
CA ILE A 6 44.14 51.01 5.80
C ILE A 6 44.30 49.50 5.67
N LEU A 7 45.02 48.83 6.57
CA LEU A 7 45.15 47.37 6.58
C LEU A 7 43.81 46.71 6.89
N PHE A 8 43.03 47.26 7.82
CA PHE A 8 41.69 46.76 8.16
C PHE A 8 40.68 46.99 7.07
N MET A 9 40.76 48.16 6.34
CA MET A 9 39.93 48.39 5.13
C MET A 9 40.32 47.50 3.95
N LEU A 10 41.60 47.23 3.76
CA LEU A 10 42.06 46.28 2.71
C LEU A 10 41.66 44.86 3.05
N PHE A 11 41.65 44.47 4.34
CA PHE A 11 41.16 43.16 4.79
C PHE A 11 39.65 43.04 4.64
N LEU A 12 38.88 44.08 4.98
CA LEU A 12 37.43 44.14 4.75
C LEU A 12 37.07 44.16 3.29
N THR A 13 37.81 44.92 2.45
CA THR A 13 37.57 44.92 0.99
C THR A 13 38.01 43.64 0.31
N SER A 14 39.08 42.97 0.79
CA SER A 14 39.42 41.61 0.31
C SER A 14 38.40 40.58 0.75
N CYS A 15 37.88 40.67 1.98
CA CYS A 15 36.76 39.79 2.43
C CYS A 15 35.46 40.04 1.67
N ILE A 16 35.16 41.31 1.34
CA ILE A 16 33.96 41.67 0.51
C ILE A 16 34.15 41.28 -0.96
N LEU A 17 35.35 41.43 -1.53
CA LEU A 17 35.67 40.96 -2.86
C LEU A 17 35.69 39.44 -2.95
N TYR A 18 36.24 38.77 -1.93
CA TYR A 18 36.19 37.32 -1.81
C TYR A 18 34.76 36.77 -1.63
N ALA A 19 33.86 37.53 -0.97
CA ALA A 19 32.46 37.21 -0.85
C ALA A 19 31.67 37.46 -2.17
N LYS A 20 32.13 38.38 -3.02
CA LYS A 20 31.43 38.73 -4.26
C LYS A 20 31.67 37.73 -5.41
N ASP A 21 32.84 37.08 -5.44
CA ASP A 21 33.18 36.04 -6.42
C ASP A 21 32.71 34.61 -6.00
N ARG A 22 32.19 34.45 -4.77
CA ARG A 22 31.71 33.18 -4.22
C ARG A 22 30.16 33.01 -4.25
N LYS A 23 29.47 33.72 -5.11
CA LYS A 23 28.07 33.39 -5.39
C LYS A 23 27.98 32.08 -6.19
N GLY A 24 28.21 30.98 -5.50
CA GLY A 24 27.87 29.65 -6.03
C GLY A 24 26.38 29.58 -6.36
N ASN A 25 26.01 28.74 -7.32
CA ASN A 25 24.60 28.46 -7.61
C ASN A 25 23.93 27.89 -6.36
N ASP A 26 22.90 28.56 -5.87
CA ASP A 26 22.06 28.06 -4.80
C ASP A 26 21.24 26.87 -5.32
N LEU A 27 21.31 25.75 -4.63
CA LEU A 27 20.65 24.50 -5.02
C LEU A 27 19.45 24.16 -4.16
N SER A 28 19.45 24.60 -2.89
CA SER A 28 18.42 24.16 -1.92
C SER A 28 17.33 25.19 -1.65
N GLY A 29 17.54 26.46 -2.05
CA GLY A 29 16.75 27.55 -1.48
C GLY A 29 17.01 27.73 0.05
N PRO A 30 16.17 28.50 0.76
CA PRO A 30 16.34 28.73 2.19
C PRO A 30 15.95 27.51 3.01
N ILE A 31 16.90 26.98 3.79
CA ILE A 31 16.68 25.90 4.77
C ILE A 31 17.26 26.33 6.12
N ALA A 32 16.87 25.67 7.20
CA ALA A 32 17.35 25.95 8.56
C ALA A 32 17.45 24.65 9.37
N LEU A 33 18.32 23.72 8.94
CA LEU A 33 18.47 22.42 9.58
C LEU A 33 19.42 22.51 10.77
N LYS A 34 18.88 22.26 11.95
CA LYS A 34 19.63 22.23 13.19
C LYS A 34 20.43 20.96 13.35
N GLY A 35 21.61 21.07 13.95
CA GLY A 35 22.48 19.95 14.24
C GLY A 35 23.52 20.30 15.29
N GLU A 36 24.49 19.41 15.48
CA GLU A 36 25.64 19.61 16.35
C GLU A 36 26.90 19.03 15.69
N LEU A 37 28.04 19.57 16.05
CA LEU A 37 29.32 18.99 15.66
C LEU A 37 29.55 17.65 16.37
N THR A 38 29.92 16.62 15.61
CA THR A 38 30.32 15.31 16.14
C THR A 38 31.77 15.24 16.57
N GLU A 39 32.58 16.15 16.05
CA GLU A 39 34.02 16.29 16.32
C GLU A 39 34.44 17.78 16.27
N LYS A 40 35.70 18.06 16.57
CA LYS A 40 36.21 19.42 16.52
C LYS A 40 36.28 19.93 15.07
N TYR A 41 35.76 21.13 14.84
CA TYR A 41 35.87 21.84 13.56
C TYR A 41 36.39 23.26 13.79
N GLN A 42 37.53 23.57 13.19
CA GLN A 42 38.24 24.83 13.43
C GLN A 42 38.46 25.09 14.95
N ASN A 43 37.90 26.19 15.49
CA ASN A 43 37.95 26.54 16.91
C ASN A 43 36.77 26.01 17.75
N TYR A 44 35.83 25.32 17.12
CA TYR A 44 34.62 24.81 17.78
C TYR A 44 34.80 23.36 18.23
N THR A 45 34.25 23.05 19.40
CA THR A 45 34.36 21.73 20.01
C THR A 45 33.20 20.82 19.59
N LYS A 46 33.36 19.53 19.80
CA LYS A 46 32.26 18.56 19.71
C LYS A 46 31.07 19.01 20.56
N GLY A 47 29.85 18.85 20.02
CA GLY A 47 28.60 19.26 20.67
C GLY A 47 28.21 20.72 20.42
N THR A 48 29.04 21.53 19.74
CA THR A 48 28.66 22.89 19.35
C THR A 48 27.46 22.88 18.43
N PRO A 49 26.40 23.66 18.72
CA PRO A 49 25.22 23.75 17.85
C PRO A 49 25.57 24.36 16.50
N VAL A 50 24.98 23.83 15.44
CA VAL A 50 25.13 24.33 14.07
C VAL A 50 23.79 24.40 13.36
N VAL A 51 23.70 25.26 12.35
CA VAL A 51 22.50 25.33 11.46
C VAL A 51 22.94 25.31 10.01
N ILE A 52 22.44 24.38 9.22
CA ILE A 52 22.65 24.39 7.77
C ILE A 52 21.63 25.34 7.15
N ARG A 53 22.09 26.41 6.50
CA ARG A 53 21.30 27.51 5.93
C ARG A 53 21.08 27.39 4.42
N GLY A 54 21.77 26.48 3.76
CA GLY A 54 21.63 26.26 2.32
C GLY A 54 22.67 25.32 1.75
N VAL A 55 22.47 24.92 0.51
CA VAL A 55 23.40 24.10 -0.28
C VAL A 55 23.75 24.84 -1.57
N ARG A 56 25.04 24.90 -1.90
CA ARG A 56 25.55 25.61 -3.06
C ARG A 56 26.55 24.75 -3.83
N LYS A 57 26.63 24.96 -5.13
CA LYS A 57 27.72 24.42 -5.93
C LYS A 57 28.78 25.52 -6.07
N MET A 58 29.87 25.40 -5.37
CA MET A 58 30.94 26.40 -5.37
C MET A 58 32.33 25.78 -5.21
N ARG A 59 33.37 26.56 -5.48
CA ARG A 59 34.76 26.20 -5.13
C ARG A 59 35.04 26.65 -3.72
N ILE A 60 35.63 25.81 -2.89
CA ILE A 60 36.11 26.17 -1.55
C ILE A 60 37.50 26.78 -1.66
N SER A 61 38.35 26.23 -2.55
CA SER A 61 39.69 26.74 -2.85
C SER A 61 39.79 27.07 -4.35
N PRO A 62 40.64 28.04 -4.77
CA PRO A 62 40.88 28.35 -6.18
C PRO A 62 41.33 27.17 -7.02
N ASP A 63 42.06 26.25 -6.41
CA ASP A 63 42.69 25.08 -7.07
C ASP A 63 41.79 23.89 -7.15
N GLU A 64 40.58 23.94 -6.53
CA GLU A 64 39.60 22.87 -6.54
C GLU A 64 38.51 23.03 -7.61
N THR A 65 37.97 21.93 -8.07
CA THR A 65 36.76 21.94 -8.90
C THR A 65 35.54 22.32 -8.03
N ALA A 66 34.53 22.98 -8.64
CA ALA A 66 33.33 23.35 -7.93
C ALA A 66 32.60 22.09 -7.40
N GLY A 67 32.49 21.97 -6.09
CA GLY A 67 31.81 20.88 -5.36
C GLY A 67 30.53 21.34 -4.69
N ILE A 68 29.80 20.37 -4.12
CA ILE A 68 28.64 20.64 -3.29
C ILE A 68 29.14 21.09 -1.90
N THR A 69 28.61 22.23 -1.44
CA THR A 69 29.04 22.89 -0.20
C THR A 69 27.81 23.30 0.59
N TYR A 70 27.83 23.02 1.88
CA TYR A 70 26.80 23.47 2.83
C TYR A 70 27.21 24.82 3.43
N ALA A 71 26.25 25.74 3.49
CA ALA A 71 26.38 26.97 4.26
C ALA A 71 26.04 26.66 5.72
N VAL A 72 27.08 26.38 6.52
CA VAL A 72 26.93 26.02 7.94
C VAL A 72 27.12 27.24 8.81
N GLU A 73 26.12 27.58 9.61
CA GLU A 73 26.19 28.67 10.59
C GLU A 73 26.59 28.09 11.94
N ILE A 74 27.65 28.68 12.54
CA ILE A 74 28.15 28.37 13.89
C ILE A 74 28.39 29.71 14.61
N ASP A 75 27.73 29.91 15.74
CA ASP A 75 27.81 31.19 16.53
C ASP A 75 27.51 32.43 15.66
N GLY A 76 26.53 32.33 14.74
CA GLY A 76 26.14 33.44 13.87
C GLY A 76 27.06 33.70 12.68
N LEU A 77 28.15 32.95 12.51
CA LEU A 77 29.07 33.04 11.39
C LEU A 77 28.82 31.88 10.40
N GLN A 78 28.80 32.16 9.09
CA GLN A 78 28.62 31.15 8.07
C GLN A 78 29.93 30.62 7.51
N TYR A 79 30.06 29.31 7.50
CA TYR A 79 31.22 28.57 7.00
C TYR A 79 30.79 27.71 5.79
N PRO A 80 31.53 27.79 4.67
CA PRO A 80 31.34 26.87 3.57
C PRO A 80 32.01 25.52 3.92
N VAL A 81 31.23 24.48 4.13
CA VAL A 81 31.71 23.12 4.46
C VAL A 81 31.34 22.18 3.30
N GLY A 82 32.32 21.44 2.79
CA GLY A 82 32.08 20.44 1.75
C GLY A 82 31.04 19.40 2.20
N ALA A 83 30.17 18.98 1.32
CA ALA A 83 29.06 18.06 1.68
C ALA A 83 29.56 16.74 2.31
N GLU A 84 30.68 16.19 1.80
CA GLU A 84 31.28 14.98 2.37
C GLU A 84 31.85 15.22 3.78
N GLU A 85 32.50 16.34 4.01
CA GLU A 85 33.02 16.73 5.33
C GLU A 85 31.85 16.98 6.27
N ALA A 86 30.86 17.76 5.87
CA ALA A 86 29.67 18.03 6.67
C ALA A 86 28.95 16.76 7.11
N GLY A 87 28.85 15.76 6.23
CA GLY A 87 28.28 14.45 6.55
C GLY A 87 29.06 13.68 7.63
N LYS A 88 30.35 13.95 7.81
CA LYS A 88 31.19 13.34 8.87
C LYS A 88 31.09 14.11 10.19
N ILE A 89 31.12 15.43 10.11
CA ILE A 89 31.29 16.30 11.31
C ILE A 89 29.97 16.84 11.86
N ILE A 90 28.87 16.76 11.16
CA ILE A 90 27.58 17.30 11.60
C ILE A 90 26.56 16.14 11.77
N ARG A 91 25.98 16.10 12.97
CA ARG A 91 24.79 15.28 13.25
C ARG A 91 23.57 16.19 13.24
N LEU A 92 22.66 15.97 12.30
CA LEU A 92 21.39 16.69 12.26
C LEU A 92 20.51 16.27 13.44
N LYS A 93 19.75 17.24 13.96
CA LYS A 93 18.77 17.09 15.04
C LYS A 93 17.44 17.71 14.61
N PRO A 94 16.71 17.06 13.68
CA PRO A 94 15.43 17.58 13.23
C PRO A 94 14.42 17.63 14.39
N ALA A 95 13.69 18.73 14.49
CA ALA A 95 12.63 18.93 15.48
C ALA A 95 11.23 18.76 14.86
N THR A 96 11.11 18.90 13.56
CA THR A 96 9.85 18.76 12.82
C THR A 96 9.97 17.72 11.69
N VAL A 97 8.83 17.23 11.21
CA VAL A 97 8.77 16.30 10.07
C VAL A 97 9.41 16.92 8.83
N LEU A 98 9.17 18.22 8.59
CA LEU A 98 9.78 18.95 7.48
C LEU A 98 11.30 18.97 7.60
N GLU A 99 11.86 19.31 8.78
CA GLU A 99 13.30 19.28 9.01
C GLU A 99 13.89 17.87 8.82
N TYR A 100 13.17 16.83 9.26
CA TYR A 100 13.59 15.45 9.06
C TYR A 100 13.75 15.15 7.55
N TRP A 101 12.74 15.42 6.74
CA TRP A 101 12.79 15.15 5.31
C TRP A 101 13.79 16.02 4.56
N GLN A 102 13.96 17.29 4.95
CA GLN A 102 15.02 18.13 4.42
C GLN A 102 16.41 17.54 4.72
N GLY A 103 16.61 17.00 5.93
CA GLY A 103 17.84 16.28 6.30
C GLY A 103 18.04 15.02 5.44
N VAL A 104 16.99 14.26 5.16
CA VAL A 104 17.04 13.10 4.27
C VAL A 104 17.44 13.54 2.85
N TYR A 105 16.83 14.58 2.28
CA TYR A 105 17.20 15.11 0.95
C TYR A 105 18.70 15.45 0.86
N LEU A 106 19.24 16.14 1.87
CA LEU A 106 20.65 16.47 1.90
C LEU A 106 21.53 15.22 1.96
N SER A 107 21.18 14.26 2.82
CA SER A 107 21.96 13.03 3.01
C SER A 107 21.95 12.13 1.77
N GLN A 108 20.90 12.22 0.95
CA GLN A 108 20.76 11.45 -0.29
C GLN A 108 21.25 12.22 -1.54
N GLY A 109 21.81 13.41 -1.37
CA GLY A 109 22.34 14.21 -2.46
C GLY A 109 21.27 14.82 -3.38
N MET A 110 20.04 14.94 -2.92
CA MET A 110 18.92 15.51 -3.68
C MET A 110 18.89 17.03 -3.55
N TYR A 111 19.98 17.68 -3.94
CA TYR A 111 20.17 19.12 -3.77
C TYR A 111 19.29 19.97 -4.69
N ASP A 112 18.85 19.41 -5.82
CA ASP A 112 17.99 20.08 -6.79
C ASP A 112 16.49 19.83 -6.54
N TYR A 113 16.14 19.20 -5.42
CA TYR A 113 14.76 18.84 -5.09
C TYR A 113 13.80 20.04 -5.18
N TYR A 114 14.22 21.19 -4.67
CA TYR A 114 13.43 22.42 -4.68
C TYR A 114 13.50 23.17 -6.02
N ASN A 115 14.28 22.69 -6.98
CA ASN A 115 14.41 23.35 -8.28
C ASN A 115 13.19 23.02 -9.15
N ARG A 116 12.33 24.03 -9.38
CA ARG A 116 11.15 23.93 -10.26
C ARG A 116 11.50 23.97 -11.76
N LYS A 117 12.76 23.77 -12.13
CA LYS A 117 13.26 23.75 -13.51
C LYS A 117 14.09 22.48 -13.70
N GLY A 118 14.06 21.96 -14.91
CA GLY A 118 14.89 20.82 -15.28
C GLY A 118 14.08 19.56 -15.54
N TYR A 119 14.80 18.47 -15.78
CA TYR A 119 14.20 17.20 -16.22
C TYR A 119 13.29 16.58 -15.14
N ARG A 120 13.73 16.49 -13.88
CA ARG A 120 12.95 15.90 -12.79
C ARG A 120 11.60 16.60 -12.61
N TYR A 121 11.61 17.93 -12.59
CA TYR A 121 10.38 18.70 -12.43
C TYR A 121 9.38 18.45 -13.58
N LYS A 122 9.85 18.44 -14.81
CA LYS A 122 9.01 18.14 -15.97
C LYS A 122 8.46 16.71 -15.92
N MET A 123 9.31 15.74 -15.55
CA MET A 123 8.90 14.35 -15.45
C MET A 123 7.84 14.15 -14.35
N ARG A 124 7.98 14.82 -13.20
CA ARG A 124 6.95 14.79 -12.15
C ARG A 124 5.60 15.30 -12.68
N GLN A 125 5.59 16.41 -13.44
CA GLN A 125 4.35 16.92 -14.01
C GLN A 125 3.72 15.96 -15.03
N GLU A 126 4.53 15.36 -15.90
CA GLU A 126 4.03 14.39 -16.88
C GLU A 126 3.46 13.14 -16.19
N LEU A 127 4.14 12.64 -15.16
CA LEU A 127 3.66 11.49 -14.39
C LEU A 127 2.42 11.83 -13.55
N ASP A 128 2.27 13.06 -13.04
CA ASP A 128 1.07 13.50 -12.35
C ASP A 128 -0.16 13.44 -13.27
N GLU A 129 -0.04 13.96 -14.50
CA GLU A 129 -1.10 13.88 -15.51
C GLU A 129 -1.48 12.41 -15.81
N GLU A 130 -0.49 11.54 -16.05
CA GLU A 130 -0.75 10.11 -16.32
C GLU A 130 -1.42 9.40 -15.16
N CYS A 131 -1.02 9.71 -13.91
CA CYS A 131 -1.63 9.14 -12.72
C CYS A 131 -3.10 9.55 -12.54
N LEU A 132 -3.50 10.72 -12.99
CA LEU A 132 -4.92 11.14 -12.93
C LEU A 132 -5.81 10.23 -13.77
N ASP A 133 -5.43 10.03 -15.03
CA ASP A 133 -6.18 9.15 -15.93
C ASP A 133 -6.22 7.71 -15.40
N TYR A 134 -5.11 7.26 -14.81
CA TYR A 134 -5.04 5.94 -14.18
C TYR A 134 -5.93 5.82 -12.95
N LEU A 135 -5.94 6.83 -12.07
CA LEU A 135 -6.79 6.85 -10.87
C LEU A 135 -8.28 6.81 -11.21
N ASP A 136 -8.71 7.42 -12.32
CA ASP A 136 -10.09 7.35 -12.77
C ASP A 136 -10.47 5.91 -13.14
N LYS A 137 -9.57 5.15 -13.76
CA LYS A 137 -9.80 3.74 -14.08
C LYS A 137 -9.78 2.83 -12.85
N LEU A 138 -8.95 3.15 -11.86
CA LEU A 138 -8.94 2.42 -10.60
C LEU A 138 -10.26 2.52 -9.82
N ASN A 139 -11.16 3.47 -10.15
CA ASN A 139 -12.50 3.52 -9.58
C ASN A 139 -13.33 2.25 -9.90
N GLU A 140 -13.02 1.54 -10.99
CA GLU A 140 -13.67 0.29 -11.36
C GLU A 140 -13.35 -0.85 -10.39
N ILE A 141 -12.20 -0.79 -9.73
CA ILE A 141 -11.75 -1.77 -8.73
C ILE A 141 -11.64 -1.18 -7.32
N ALA A 142 -12.22 -0.01 -7.08
CA ALA A 142 -12.23 0.57 -5.74
C ALA A 142 -13.07 -0.28 -4.78
N TYR A 143 -12.55 -0.52 -3.57
CA TYR A 143 -13.35 -1.11 -2.49
C TYR A 143 -14.24 -0.03 -1.89
N LYS A 144 -15.56 -0.20 -2.00
CA LYS A 144 -16.55 0.84 -1.69
C LYS A 144 -17.13 0.68 -0.29
N ASP A 145 -16.30 0.84 0.71
CA ASP A 145 -16.72 0.93 2.10
C ASP A 145 -16.14 2.21 2.72
N ALA A 146 -17.01 3.16 3.03
CA ALA A 146 -16.60 4.46 3.55
C ALA A 146 -15.95 4.35 4.94
N TYR A 147 -16.41 3.41 5.78
CA TYR A 147 -15.92 3.27 7.15
C TYR A 147 -14.48 2.78 7.19
N ILE A 148 -14.16 1.73 6.44
CA ILE A 148 -12.79 1.22 6.35
C ILE A 148 -11.90 2.18 5.56
N GLN A 149 -12.44 2.87 4.55
CA GLN A 149 -11.71 3.89 3.81
C GLN A 149 -11.26 5.03 4.74
N ASP A 150 -12.15 5.52 5.60
CA ASP A 150 -11.83 6.56 6.59
C ASP A 150 -10.82 6.07 7.62
N TYR A 151 -10.93 4.81 8.07
CA TYR A 151 -9.99 4.20 8.99
C TYR A 151 -8.57 4.13 8.41
N VAL A 152 -8.42 3.62 7.19
CA VAL A 152 -7.12 3.55 6.52
C VAL A 152 -6.58 4.95 6.21
N GLN A 153 -7.46 5.90 5.84
CA GLN A 153 -7.08 7.31 5.64
C GLN A 153 -6.56 7.95 6.94
N ALA A 154 -7.12 7.62 8.09
CA ALA A 154 -6.65 8.11 9.39
C ALA A 154 -5.25 7.56 9.72
N ILE A 155 -4.98 6.28 9.44
CA ILE A 155 -3.64 5.68 9.60
C ILE A 155 -2.64 6.36 8.64
N PHE A 156 -3.03 6.57 7.37
CA PHE A 156 -2.21 7.28 6.40
C PHE A 156 -1.86 8.71 6.87
N ALA A 157 -2.85 9.48 7.36
CA ALA A 157 -2.63 10.84 7.86
C ALA A 157 -1.72 10.88 9.10
N LYS A 158 -1.73 9.85 9.92
CA LYS A 158 -0.85 9.72 11.09
C LYS A 158 0.62 9.57 10.68
N VAL A 159 0.90 8.84 9.60
CA VAL A 159 2.24 8.69 9.02
C VAL A 159 2.63 9.94 8.24
N ASN A 160 1.73 10.48 7.43
CA ASN A 160 1.92 11.66 6.59
C ASN A 160 1.04 12.83 7.06
N PRO A 161 1.52 13.67 7.99
CA PRO A 161 0.74 14.78 8.53
C PRO A 161 0.62 16.00 7.59
N GLY A 162 1.08 15.92 6.34
CA GLY A 162 1.02 17.03 5.39
C GLY A 162 2.12 18.10 5.54
N GLU A 163 3.12 17.86 6.37
CA GLU A 163 4.25 18.77 6.61
C GLU A 163 5.45 18.56 5.66
N ILE A 164 5.21 17.84 4.55
CA ILE A 164 6.27 17.52 3.58
C ILE A 164 6.13 18.48 2.40
N ASP A 165 7.13 19.33 2.20
CA ASP A 165 7.22 20.14 0.98
C ASP A 165 7.73 19.26 -0.17
N THR A 166 6.80 18.74 -0.95
CA THR A 166 7.11 17.86 -2.08
C THR A 166 7.32 18.62 -3.40
N ASN A 167 7.06 19.92 -3.43
CA ASN A 167 7.09 20.71 -4.67
C ASN A 167 6.20 20.13 -5.80
N ARG A 168 5.16 19.37 -5.44
CA ARG A 168 4.23 18.72 -6.34
C ARG A 168 2.80 19.13 -6.00
N PRO A 169 1.86 19.02 -6.95
CA PRO A 169 0.44 19.01 -6.60
C PRO A 169 0.20 17.83 -5.65
N GLU A 170 -0.06 18.12 -4.39
CA GLU A 170 -0.20 17.08 -3.39
C GLU A 170 -1.58 16.44 -3.47
N ARG A 171 -1.61 15.17 -3.83
CA ARG A 171 -2.80 14.31 -3.77
C ARG A 171 -2.62 13.24 -2.70
N LEU A 172 -2.21 13.67 -1.52
CA LEU A 172 -1.87 12.79 -0.41
C LEU A 172 -3.15 12.19 0.21
N ASN A 173 -3.69 11.22 -0.49
CA ASN A 173 -4.82 10.40 -0.03
C ASN A 173 -4.53 8.92 -0.28
N VAL A 174 -5.24 8.06 0.44
CA VAL A 174 -5.20 6.62 0.24
C VAL A 174 -6.50 6.14 -0.39
N ARG A 175 -6.40 5.13 -1.26
CA ARG A 175 -7.54 4.39 -1.83
C ARG A 175 -7.36 2.91 -1.60
N ILE A 176 -8.42 2.25 -1.16
CA ILE A 176 -8.45 0.79 -1.05
C ILE A 176 -8.93 0.23 -2.38
N ILE A 177 -8.19 -0.73 -2.92
CA ILE A 177 -8.49 -1.39 -4.19
C ILE A 177 -8.74 -2.88 -3.99
N GLN A 178 -9.67 -3.42 -4.76
CA GLN A 178 -10.02 -4.83 -4.77
C GLN A 178 -8.91 -5.62 -5.49
N SER A 179 -7.91 -6.06 -4.74
CA SER A 179 -6.86 -6.94 -5.24
C SER A 179 -6.50 -7.95 -4.17
N PRO A 180 -6.52 -9.25 -4.48
CA PRO A 180 -6.20 -10.28 -3.50
C PRO A 180 -4.71 -10.40 -3.17
N GLU A 181 -3.82 -9.72 -3.92
CA GLU A 181 -2.38 -9.69 -3.65
C GLU A 181 -2.05 -8.64 -2.58
N PRO A 182 -1.06 -8.88 -1.70
CA PRO A 182 -0.73 -8.00 -0.59
C PRO A 182 0.12 -6.81 -1.04
N ASP A 183 -0.44 -5.93 -1.85
CA ASP A 183 0.28 -4.82 -2.47
C ASP A 183 -0.10 -3.45 -1.87
N ALA A 184 0.88 -2.56 -1.84
CA ALA A 184 0.69 -1.14 -1.62
C ALA A 184 1.57 -0.35 -2.60
N TYR A 185 1.07 0.79 -3.07
CA TYR A 185 1.77 1.64 -4.03
C TYR A 185 1.57 3.11 -3.69
N MET A 186 2.65 3.88 -3.62
CA MET A 186 2.56 5.32 -3.69
C MET A 186 2.76 5.74 -5.14
N LEU A 187 1.71 6.27 -5.78
CA LEU A 187 1.78 6.72 -7.16
C LEU A 187 2.68 7.97 -7.29
N PRO A 188 3.23 8.23 -8.48
CA PRO A 188 4.07 9.41 -8.72
C PRO A 188 3.40 10.76 -8.38
N ASN A 189 2.08 10.83 -8.31
CA ASN A 189 1.32 12.01 -7.89
C ASN A 189 0.99 12.09 -6.40
N GLY A 190 1.48 11.13 -5.60
CA GLY A 190 1.27 11.10 -4.15
C GLY A 190 -0.02 10.42 -3.69
N ALA A 191 -0.87 9.92 -4.60
CA ALA A 191 -1.99 9.06 -4.22
C ALA A 191 -1.45 7.68 -3.82
N MET A 192 -1.92 7.16 -2.69
CA MET A 192 -1.54 5.82 -2.23
C MET A 192 -2.65 4.83 -2.52
N LEU A 193 -2.27 3.68 -3.02
CA LEU A 193 -3.15 2.53 -3.21
C LEU A 193 -2.80 1.47 -2.17
N VAL A 194 -3.82 0.92 -1.52
CA VAL A 194 -3.70 -0.20 -0.58
C VAL A 194 -4.64 -1.30 -1.05
N SER A 195 -4.11 -2.49 -1.29
CA SER A 195 -4.94 -3.62 -1.72
C SER A 195 -5.71 -4.23 -0.55
N THR A 196 -6.89 -4.79 -0.85
CA THR A 196 -7.61 -5.63 0.12
C THR A 196 -6.75 -6.82 0.56
N GLY A 197 -5.92 -7.36 -0.34
CA GLY A 197 -4.96 -8.43 -0.04
C GLY A 197 -3.92 -8.06 1.00
N LEU A 198 -3.41 -6.82 0.98
CA LEU A 198 -2.50 -6.35 2.02
C LEU A 198 -3.20 -6.29 3.38
N LEU A 199 -4.41 -5.70 3.43
CA LEU A 199 -5.18 -5.60 4.67
C LEU A 199 -5.57 -6.97 5.25
N CYS A 200 -5.66 -8.01 4.40
CA CYS A 200 -5.84 -9.40 4.84
C CYS A 200 -4.54 -10.05 5.34
N THR A 201 -3.39 -9.58 4.88
CA THR A 201 -2.09 -10.22 5.15
C THR A 201 -1.45 -9.70 6.42
N ILE A 202 -1.56 -8.41 6.70
CA ILE A 202 -1.08 -7.78 7.93
C ILE A 202 -2.10 -7.90 9.07
N ASP A 203 -1.67 -7.70 10.33
CA ASP A 203 -2.50 -7.91 11.51
C ASP A 203 -2.52 -6.71 12.47
N SER A 204 -1.94 -5.56 12.07
CA SER A 204 -1.90 -4.37 12.94
C SER A 204 -1.81 -3.06 12.17
N GLU A 205 -2.27 -1.97 12.82
CA GLU A 205 -2.06 -0.60 12.31
C GLU A 205 -0.58 -0.28 12.16
N GLU A 206 0.27 -0.72 13.09
CA GLU A 206 1.71 -0.48 13.05
C GLU A 206 2.37 -1.05 11.79
N GLU A 207 1.94 -2.23 11.35
CA GLU A 207 2.40 -2.82 10.09
C GLU A 207 1.96 -2.00 8.88
N LEU A 208 0.72 -1.49 8.88
CA LEU A 208 0.25 -0.60 7.82
C LEU A 208 0.99 0.73 7.84
N GLU A 209 1.21 1.33 9.01
CA GLU A 209 2.02 2.55 9.19
C GLU A 209 3.43 2.37 8.60
N ALA A 210 4.02 1.20 8.83
CA ALA A 210 5.36 0.90 8.34
C ALA A 210 5.43 0.73 6.80
N ILE A 211 4.44 0.08 6.20
CA ILE A 211 4.31 -0.01 4.74
C ILE A 211 4.08 1.39 4.14
N ILE A 212 3.19 2.20 4.73
CA ILE A 212 2.96 3.58 4.29
C ILE A 212 4.26 4.39 4.35
N ALA A 213 5.02 4.28 5.44
CA ALA A 213 6.29 4.99 5.57
C ALA A 213 7.30 4.56 4.50
N ASN A 214 7.39 3.27 4.16
CA ASN A 214 8.25 2.76 3.10
C ASN A 214 7.86 3.33 1.72
N GLU A 215 6.57 3.30 1.38
CA GLU A 215 6.06 3.85 0.13
C GLU A 215 6.27 5.38 0.03
N MET A 216 6.10 6.09 1.13
CA MET A 216 6.40 7.54 1.20
C MET A 216 7.86 7.84 0.90
N VAL A 217 8.81 7.01 1.35
CA VAL A 217 10.23 7.20 1.02
C VAL A 217 10.45 7.11 -0.48
N HIS A 218 9.84 6.12 -1.15
CA HIS A 218 9.96 6.00 -2.62
C HIS A 218 9.44 7.24 -3.33
N PHE A 219 8.31 7.78 -2.90
CA PHE A 219 7.73 9.00 -3.45
C PHE A 219 8.60 10.24 -3.17
N ILE A 220 9.02 10.43 -1.91
CA ILE A 220 9.79 11.60 -1.48
C ILE A 220 11.16 11.64 -2.17
N LEU A 221 11.82 10.49 -2.33
CA LEU A 221 13.12 10.39 -3.00
C LEU A 221 13.04 10.31 -4.53
N ASP A 222 11.87 10.46 -5.13
CA ASP A 222 11.70 10.42 -6.59
C ASP A 222 12.14 9.10 -7.25
N HIS A 223 12.05 7.97 -6.54
CA HIS A 223 12.47 6.69 -7.12
C HIS A 223 11.72 6.37 -8.41
N GLN A 224 10.42 6.72 -8.50
CA GLN A 224 9.62 6.56 -9.71
C GLN A 224 10.18 7.40 -10.89
N VAL A 225 10.54 8.65 -10.61
CA VAL A 225 11.11 9.56 -11.62
C VAL A 225 12.45 9.03 -12.13
N ASP A 226 13.27 8.47 -11.25
CA ASP A 226 14.57 7.88 -11.62
C ASP A 226 14.41 6.62 -12.49
N ASN A 227 13.36 5.84 -12.26
CA ASN A 227 13.13 4.57 -12.95
C ASN A 227 12.44 4.77 -14.32
N VAL A 228 11.67 5.86 -14.51
CA VAL A 228 11.05 6.12 -15.82
C VAL A 228 12.11 6.41 -16.87
N SER A 229 12.13 5.59 -17.93
CA SER A 229 13.11 5.72 -19.01
C SER A 229 13.01 7.07 -19.71
N ARG A 230 14.11 7.82 -19.76
CA ARG A 230 14.23 9.07 -20.53
C ARG A 230 14.03 8.87 -22.04
N ALA A 231 14.22 7.66 -22.54
CA ALA A 231 14.05 7.31 -23.95
C ALA A 231 12.57 7.14 -24.35
N GLU A 232 11.66 7.07 -23.38
CA GLU A 232 10.23 6.89 -23.66
C GLU A 232 9.54 8.22 -23.91
N THR A 233 9.03 8.40 -25.11
CA THR A 233 8.28 9.59 -25.49
C THR A 233 6.87 9.56 -24.90
N ARG A 234 6.27 10.75 -24.66
CA ARG A 234 4.87 10.90 -24.23
C ARG A 234 3.88 10.12 -25.13
N ALA A 235 4.16 10.05 -26.44
CA ALA A 235 3.34 9.30 -27.39
C ALA A 235 3.35 7.78 -27.10
N LYS A 236 4.50 7.20 -26.72
CA LYS A 236 4.57 5.77 -26.36
C LYS A 236 3.82 5.49 -25.04
N ARG A 237 3.88 6.42 -24.08
CA ARG A 237 3.13 6.32 -22.83
C ARG A 237 1.63 6.42 -23.07
N ALA A 238 1.18 7.38 -23.89
CA ALA A 238 -0.24 7.50 -24.27
C ALA A 238 -0.78 6.26 -25.00
N ALA A 239 0.01 5.67 -25.92
CA ALA A 239 -0.35 4.44 -26.60
C ALA A 239 -0.47 3.24 -25.64
N PHE A 240 0.42 3.15 -24.64
CA PHE A 240 0.34 2.14 -23.58
C PHE A 240 -0.96 2.26 -22.79
N TRP A 241 -1.33 3.46 -22.33
CA TRP A 241 -2.55 3.66 -21.57
C TRP A 241 -3.80 3.35 -22.39
N ALA A 242 -3.83 3.67 -23.68
CA ALA A 242 -4.91 3.29 -24.57
C ALA A 242 -5.07 1.77 -24.69
N ASP A 243 -3.97 1.00 -24.72
CA ASP A 243 -3.96 -0.46 -24.73
C ASP A 243 -4.49 -1.04 -23.39
N VAL A 244 -4.05 -0.51 -22.24
CA VAL A 244 -4.56 -0.89 -20.92
C VAL A 244 -6.06 -0.66 -20.81
N LEU A 245 -6.55 0.50 -21.25
CA LEU A 245 -7.97 0.85 -21.23
C LEU A 245 -8.81 -0.08 -22.12
N GLY A 246 -8.30 -0.42 -23.31
CA GLY A 246 -8.94 -1.38 -24.20
C GLY A 246 -9.04 -2.78 -23.57
N THR A 247 -8.01 -3.20 -22.86
CA THR A 247 -7.98 -4.50 -22.15
C THR A 247 -8.99 -4.54 -21.01
N VAL A 248 -9.12 -3.45 -20.23
CA VAL A 248 -10.11 -3.33 -19.16
C VAL A 248 -11.54 -3.42 -19.69
N ALA A 249 -11.83 -2.71 -20.79
CA ALA A 249 -13.17 -2.79 -21.41
C ALA A 249 -13.54 -4.20 -21.87
N MET A 250 -12.59 -4.96 -22.43
CA MET A 250 -12.82 -6.37 -22.83
C MET A 250 -12.95 -7.29 -21.61
N ALA A 251 -12.19 -7.06 -20.53
CA ALA A 251 -12.27 -7.88 -19.33
C ALA A 251 -13.57 -7.66 -18.55
N ALA A 252 -14.18 -6.49 -18.64
CA ALA A 252 -15.47 -6.19 -18.03
C ALA A 252 -16.64 -6.97 -18.68
N ASP A 253 -16.51 -7.31 -19.97
CA ASP A 253 -17.52 -8.13 -20.69
C ASP A 253 -17.47 -9.63 -20.30
N ASP A 254 -16.37 -10.10 -19.72
CA ASP A 254 -16.14 -11.53 -19.41
C ASP A 254 -16.46 -11.88 -17.94
N THR A 255 -17.38 -11.14 -17.32
CA THR A 255 -17.76 -11.26 -15.92
C THR A 255 -18.63 -12.48 -15.65
N ASN A 256 -18.00 -13.60 -15.30
CA ASN A 256 -18.65 -14.75 -14.69
C ASN A 256 -18.73 -14.52 -13.16
N TRP A 257 -19.85 -13.98 -12.73
CA TRP A 257 -20.07 -13.47 -11.37
C TRP A 257 -20.25 -14.55 -10.34
N MET A 258 -19.59 -14.33 -9.21
CA MET A 258 -19.81 -15.03 -7.96
C MET A 258 -20.92 -14.32 -7.18
N TYR A 259 -22.11 -14.90 -7.16
CA TYR A 259 -23.21 -14.37 -6.35
C TYR A 259 -23.31 -15.10 -5.00
N GLY A 260 -23.12 -14.36 -3.94
CA GLY A 260 -23.72 -14.61 -2.65
C GLY A 260 -24.33 -13.28 -2.24
N TYR A 261 -25.66 -13.18 -2.19
CA TYR A 261 -26.34 -11.97 -1.77
C TYR A 261 -26.31 -11.84 -0.26
N ASP A 262 -25.81 -10.73 0.23
CA ASP A 262 -25.95 -10.27 1.61
C ASP A 262 -26.31 -8.80 1.65
N GLU A 263 -27.40 -8.44 2.30
CA GLU A 263 -27.81 -7.05 2.55
C GLU A 263 -26.75 -6.21 3.28
N ARG A 264 -25.80 -6.85 3.97
CA ARG A 264 -24.72 -6.18 4.70
C ARG A 264 -23.43 -6.07 3.90
N VAL A 265 -23.23 -6.93 2.92
CA VAL A 265 -22.07 -6.94 2.05
C VAL A 265 -22.52 -6.55 0.64
N GLY A 266 -23.19 -5.42 0.51
CA GLY A 266 -23.42 -4.76 -0.78
C GLY A 266 -22.13 -4.55 -1.60
N ALA A 267 -20.99 -4.88 -1.00
CA ALA A 267 -19.68 -4.91 -1.60
C ALA A 267 -19.44 -6.10 -2.54
N ILE A 268 -20.15 -7.23 -2.41
CA ILE A 268 -19.96 -8.39 -3.31
C ILE A 268 -20.52 -8.08 -4.71
N GLU A 269 -21.48 -7.19 -4.79
CA GLU A 269 -22.08 -6.69 -6.05
C GLU A 269 -21.06 -5.96 -6.95
N LEU A 270 -19.89 -5.64 -6.42
CA LEU A 270 -18.88 -4.79 -7.06
C LEU A 270 -17.50 -5.44 -7.11
N ALA A 271 -17.39 -6.75 -6.87
CA ALA A 271 -16.13 -7.44 -7.10
C ALA A 271 -15.77 -7.31 -8.59
N ALA A 272 -14.82 -6.44 -8.88
CA ALA A 272 -14.24 -6.37 -10.21
C ALA A 272 -13.76 -7.76 -10.58
N SER A 273 -13.95 -8.18 -11.84
CA SER A 273 -13.45 -9.47 -12.28
C SER A 273 -11.94 -9.51 -12.04
N ILE A 274 -11.41 -10.68 -11.70
CA ILE A 274 -9.96 -10.88 -11.55
C ILE A 274 -9.23 -10.44 -12.83
N GLY A 275 -9.88 -10.57 -14.01
CA GLY A 275 -9.37 -10.04 -15.27
C GLY A 275 -9.23 -8.53 -15.28
N THR A 276 -10.22 -7.78 -14.78
CA THR A 276 -10.15 -6.31 -14.66
C THR A 276 -9.06 -5.88 -13.69
N ILE A 277 -8.96 -6.54 -12.53
CA ILE A 277 -7.89 -6.28 -11.56
C ILE A 277 -6.52 -6.51 -12.20
N ALA A 278 -6.31 -7.66 -12.85
CA ALA A 278 -5.06 -8.00 -13.51
C ALA A 278 -4.72 -7.08 -14.70
N ALA A 279 -5.71 -6.54 -15.38
CA ALA A 279 -5.50 -5.57 -16.44
C ALA A 279 -5.01 -4.22 -15.91
N LEU A 280 -5.55 -3.76 -14.78
CA LEU A 280 -5.19 -2.49 -14.15
C LEU A 280 -3.91 -2.59 -13.31
N ILE A 281 -3.76 -3.67 -12.54
CA ILE A 281 -2.63 -3.87 -11.63
C ILE A 281 -1.82 -5.08 -12.09
N ASN A 282 -0.71 -4.79 -12.76
CA ASN A 282 0.22 -5.82 -13.23
C ASN A 282 1.65 -5.27 -13.32
N VAL A 283 2.62 -6.15 -13.50
CA VAL A 283 4.04 -5.81 -13.58
C VAL A 283 4.32 -4.76 -14.67
N ARG A 284 3.62 -4.82 -15.80
CA ARG A 284 3.79 -3.87 -16.91
C ARG A 284 3.34 -2.45 -16.52
N THR A 285 2.22 -2.32 -15.79
CA THR A 285 1.71 -1.04 -15.28
C THR A 285 2.64 -0.46 -14.21
N VAL A 286 3.09 -1.31 -13.27
CA VAL A 286 4.01 -0.94 -12.20
C VAL A 286 5.32 -0.40 -12.78
N ASN A 287 5.92 -1.10 -13.76
CA ASN A 287 7.13 -0.66 -14.44
C ASN A 287 6.93 0.65 -15.20
N ARG A 288 5.75 0.83 -15.79
CA ARG A 288 5.42 2.04 -16.56
C ARG A 288 5.37 3.29 -15.72
N LEU A 289 4.86 3.17 -14.50
CA LEU A 289 4.82 4.26 -13.51
C LEU A 289 6.14 4.38 -12.72
N GLY A 290 7.18 3.61 -13.07
CA GLY A 290 8.47 3.66 -12.41
C GLY A 290 8.48 3.06 -11.01
N MET A 291 7.49 2.24 -10.67
CA MET A 291 7.35 1.61 -9.34
C MET A 291 8.03 0.23 -9.25
N ASP A 292 8.81 -0.15 -10.25
CA ASP A 292 9.71 -1.32 -10.21
C ASP A 292 11.04 -0.90 -9.59
N TYR A 293 11.13 -1.05 -8.28
CA TYR A 293 12.29 -0.57 -7.52
C TYR A 293 13.41 -1.60 -7.50
N SER A 294 14.63 -1.12 -7.70
CA SER A 294 15.83 -1.94 -7.55
C SER A 294 16.04 -2.33 -6.07
N SER A 295 16.77 -3.43 -5.83
CA SER A 295 17.18 -3.84 -4.48
C SER A 295 17.82 -2.69 -3.69
N LYS A 296 18.64 -1.87 -4.35
CA LYS A 296 19.25 -0.69 -3.70
C LYS A 296 18.20 0.34 -3.24
N GLN A 297 17.18 0.61 -4.05
CA GLN A 297 16.11 1.54 -3.69
C GLN A 297 15.23 1.00 -2.57
N GLU A 298 14.91 -0.32 -2.62
CA GLU A 298 14.15 -0.98 -1.55
C GLU A 298 14.89 -0.94 -0.21
N LEU A 299 16.18 -1.33 -0.18
CA LEU A 299 16.98 -1.28 1.05
C LEU A 299 17.19 0.15 1.57
N GLN A 300 17.27 1.13 0.67
CA GLN A 300 17.31 2.55 1.04
C GLN A 300 16.00 2.99 1.68
N ALA A 301 14.86 2.63 1.07
CA ALA A 301 13.54 2.95 1.57
C ALA A 301 13.28 2.28 2.93
N ASP A 302 13.63 1.02 3.09
CA ASP A 302 13.51 0.28 4.35
C ASP A 302 14.24 0.98 5.50
N ARG A 303 15.50 1.36 5.26
CA ARG A 303 16.31 2.03 6.27
C ARG A 303 15.72 3.39 6.67
N ILE A 304 15.36 4.22 5.68
CA ILE A 304 14.83 5.56 5.95
C ILE A 304 13.43 5.49 6.56
N ALA A 305 12.59 4.55 6.16
CA ALA A 305 11.27 4.33 6.74
C ALA A 305 11.38 3.95 8.23
N ARG A 306 12.30 3.05 8.59
CA ARG A 306 12.56 2.70 9.99
C ARG A 306 13.03 3.90 10.81
N ASP A 307 13.97 4.67 10.28
CA ASP A 307 14.48 5.88 10.93
C ASP A 307 13.36 6.92 11.12
N TYR A 308 12.47 7.06 10.12
CA TYR A 308 11.31 7.94 10.17
C TYR A 308 10.28 7.51 11.22
N LEU A 309 9.92 6.22 11.25
CA LEU A 309 9.03 5.67 12.26
C LEU A 309 9.58 5.92 13.68
N ALA A 310 10.87 5.65 13.89
CA ALA A 310 11.52 5.93 15.17
C ALA A 310 11.48 7.42 15.52
N PHE A 311 11.73 8.30 14.55
CA PHE A 311 11.63 9.76 14.72
C PHE A 311 10.22 10.20 15.13
N LYS A 312 9.18 9.58 14.55
CA LYS A 312 7.76 9.81 14.89
C LYS A 312 7.34 9.18 16.23
N GLY A 313 8.19 8.39 16.89
CA GLY A 313 7.83 7.61 18.07
C GLY A 313 6.91 6.41 17.75
N MET A 314 6.87 5.98 16.49
CA MET A 314 6.18 4.78 16.00
C MET A 314 7.09 3.55 16.07
N ASN A 315 6.56 2.36 15.82
CA ASN A 315 7.30 1.11 15.90
C ASN A 315 8.21 0.88 14.66
N PRO A 316 9.54 1.01 14.78
CA PRO A 316 10.45 0.82 13.65
C PRO A 316 10.60 -0.64 13.22
N ASN A 317 10.16 -1.59 14.03
CA ASN A 317 10.25 -3.02 13.73
C ASN A 317 9.01 -3.54 12.96
N ALA A 318 7.94 -2.75 12.90
CA ALA A 318 6.70 -3.15 12.24
C ALA A 318 6.90 -3.42 10.73
N LEU A 319 7.87 -2.75 10.09
CA LEU A 319 8.19 -3.02 8.69
C LEU A 319 8.72 -4.45 8.48
N SER A 320 9.57 -4.94 9.39
CA SER A 320 10.07 -6.32 9.32
C SER A 320 8.92 -7.34 9.48
N SER A 321 8.01 -7.12 10.42
CA SER A 321 6.83 -7.95 10.62
C SER A 321 5.96 -7.99 9.36
N ALA A 322 5.62 -6.84 8.78
CA ALA A 322 4.81 -6.74 7.57
C ALA A 322 5.46 -7.47 6.38
N ILE A 323 6.74 -7.23 6.11
CA ILE A 323 7.46 -7.88 5.01
C ILE A 323 7.57 -9.40 5.21
N ASN A 324 7.71 -9.87 6.45
CA ASN A 324 7.71 -11.30 6.72
C ASN A 324 6.37 -11.95 6.37
N LYS A 325 5.24 -11.34 6.76
CA LYS A 325 3.90 -11.82 6.41
C LYS A 325 3.65 -11.82 4.91
N ILE A 326 4.08 -10.77 4.20
CA ILE A 326 4.02 -10.70 2.74
C ILE A 326 4.85 -11.83 2.10
N LYS A 327 6.06 -12.08 2.60
CA LYS A 327 6.91 -13.19 2.14
C LYS A 327 6.22 -14.54 2.39
N GLU A 328 5.61 -14.75 3.55
CA GLU A 328 4.87 -15.97 3.88
C GLU A 328 3.67 -16.17 2.96
N PHE A 329 2.93 -15.11 2.65
CA PHE A 329 1.85 -15.16 1.67
C PHE A 329 2.36 -15.69 0.32
N TYR A 330 3.39 -15.09 -0.27
CA TYR A 330 3.91 -15.53 -1.57
C TYR A 330 4.52 -16.94 -1.51
N GLY A 331 5.12 -17.33 -0.38
CA GLY A 331 5.58 -18.69 -0.14
C GLY A 331 4.44 -19.70 -0.12
N SER A 332 3.31 -19.36 0.49
CA SER A 332 2.13 -20.25 0.59
C SER A 332 1.46 -20.51 -0.75
N VAL A 333 1.54 -19.56 -1.67
CA VAL A 333 1.01 -19.68 -3.05
C VAL A 333 2.06 -20.16 -4.05
N HIS A 334 3.27 -20.51 -3.59
CA HIS A 334 4.39 -20.98 -4.42
C HIS A 334 4.77 -20.02 -5.55
N ARG A 335 4.61 -18.72 -5.32
CA ARG A 335 4.98 -17.67 -6.26
C ARG A 335 6.28 -17.01 -5.81
N TYR A 336 7.34 -17.12 -6.61
CA TYR A 336 8.68 -16.69 -6.22
C TYR A 336 9.25 -15.59 -7.12
N ASP A 337 8.75 -15.47 -8.34
CA ASP A 337 9.19 -14.50 -9.33
C ASP A 337 8.04 -13.64 -9.82
N ASN A 338 8.37 -12.46 -10.35
CA ASN A 338 7.40 -11.50 -10.88
C ASN A 338 6.29 -11.11 -9.89
N LEU A 339 6.69 -10.90 -8.63
CA LEU A 339 5.81 -10.32 -7.62
C LEU A 339 5.54 -8.88 -8.02
N THR A 340 4.28 -8.54 -8.22
CA THR A 340 3.88 -7.29 -8.88
C THR A 340 4.55 -6.05 -8.25
N ARG A 341 4.53 -5.95 -6.92
CA ARG A 341 5.15 -4.83 -6.18
C ARG A 341 6.58 -5.14 -5.70
N TYR A 342 6.87 -6.37 -5.37
CA TYR A 342 8.07 -6.73 -4.61
C TYR A 342 9.17 -7.39 -5.46
N GLY A 343 9.05 -7.38 -6.78
CA GLY A 343 10.02 -7.92 -7.71
C GLY A 343 10.19 -9.43 -7.59
N SER A 344 10.84 -9.92 -6.52
CA SER A 344 11.05 -11.36 -6.32
C SER A 344 11.03 -11.76 -4.84
N TYR A 345 10.76 -13.02 -4.60
CA TYR A 345 10.85 -13.62 -3.26
C TYR A 345 12.27 -13.53 -2.66
N GLY A 346 13.30 -13.57 -3.53
CA GLY A 346 14.68 -13.37 -3.15
C GLY A 346 14.94 -11.98 -2.57
N LEU A 347 14.35 -10.96 -3.17
CA LEU A 347 14.44 -9.57 -2.67
C LEU A 347 13.75 -9.41 -1.32
N LEU A 348 12.59 -10.03 -1.10
CA LEU A 348 11.93 -10.02 0.21
C LEU A 348 12.83 -10.65 1.30
N LYS A 349 13.53 -11.75 0.99
CA LYS A 349 14.51 -12.35 1.91
C LYS A 349 15.70 -11.42 2.19
N GLU A 350 16.22 -10.75 1.17
CA GLU A 350 17.32 -9.78 1.32
C GLU A 350 16.91 -8.62 2.24
N ARG A 351 15.71 -8.07 2.03
CA ARG A 351 15.13 -7.00 2.88
C ARG A 351 15.04 -7.45 4.33
N LEU A 352 14.46 -8.61 4.59
CA LEU A 352 14.34 -9.17 5.94
C LEU A 352 15.70 -9.41 6.61
N ALA A 353 16.69 -9.91 5.87
CA ALA A 353 18.05 -10.10 6.40
C ALA A 353 18.70 -8.78 6.86
N LYS A 354 18.30 -7.64 6.27
CA LYS A 354 18.79 -6.30 6.67
C LYS A 354 17.94 -5.65 7.76
N LEU A 355 16.63 -5.89 7.75
CA LEU A 355 15.72 -5.38 8.76
C LEU A 355 15.86 -6.09 10.10
N GLY A 356 16.24 -7.37 10.10
CA GLY A 356 16.26 -8.27 11.25
C GLY A 356 14.89 -8.95 11.43
N GLU A 357 14.90 -10.12 12.03
CA GLU A 357 13.68 -10.84 12.38
C GLU A 357 12.98 -10.17 13.55
N THR A 358 11.66 -10.17 13.51
CA THR A 358 10.80 -9.64 14.57
C THR A 358 9.61 -10.57 14.76
N GLU A 359 9.09 -10.66 15.97
CA GLU A 359 7.83 -11.37 16.24
C GLU A 359 6.67 -10.67 15.52
N GLY A 360 5.66 -11.45 15.14
CA GLY A 360 4.44 -10.93 14.54
C GLY A 360 3.74 -9.94 15.47
N ILE A 361 3.29 -8.82 14.92
CA ILE A 361 2.53 -7.81 15.65
C ILE A 361 1.05 -8.05 15.37
N HIS A 362 0.21 -8.03 16.40
CA HIS A 362 -1.22 -8.24 16.30
C HIS A 362 -1.98 -7.12 17.01
N SER A 363 -3.07 -6.67 16.41
CA SER A 363 -4.00 -5.70 16.98
C SER A 363 -5.43 -6.19 16.79
N HIS A 364 -6.10 -6.57 17.85
CA HIS A 364 -7.50 -7.01 17.77
C HIS A 364 -8.43 -5.92 17.20
N MET A 365 -8.10 -4.64 17.41
CA MET A 365 -8.86 -3.54 16.78
C MET A 365 -8.70 -3.57 15.27
N PHE A 366 -7.47 -3.73 14.76
CA PHE A 366 -7.19 -3.83 13.33
C PHE A 366 -7.88 -5.04 12.70
N GLU A 367 -7.77 -6.20 13.34
CA GLU A 367 -8.41 -7.44 12.90
C GLU A 367 -9.94 -7.28 12.81
N LYS A 368 -10.55 -6.61 13.80
CA LYS A 368 -11.97 -6.31 13.79
C LYS A 368 -12.36 -5.32 12.68
N MET A 369 -11.55 -4.27 12.48
CA MET A 369 -11.81 -3.26 11.45
C MET A 369 -11.68 -3.82 10.03
N THR A 370 -10.82 -4.81 9.83
CA THR A 370 -10.56 -5.41 8.51
C THR A 370 -11.32 -6.72 8.27
N SER A 371 -12.12 -7.21 9.23
CA SER A 371 -12.79 -8.50 9.13
C SER A 371 -13.66 -8.66 7.88
N ASP A 372 -14.42 -7.62 7.49
CA ASP A 372 -15.25 -7.65 6.30
C ASP A 372 -14.42 -7.70 5.00
N ILE A 373 -13.24 -7.08 4.99
CA ILE A 373 -12.28 -7.21 3.87
C ILE A 373 -11.73 -8.64 3.78
N VAL A 374 -11.45 -9.27 4.93
CA VAL A 374 -11.00 -10.68 4.97
C VAL A 374 -12.08 -11.60 4.42
N THR A 375 -13.34 -11.42 4.83
CA THR A 375 -14.50 -12.15 4.29
C THR A 375 -14.66 -11.90 2.79
N PHE A 376 -14.54 -10.65 2.33
CA PHE A 376 -14.60 -10.27 0.92
C PHE A 376 -13.53 -11.01 0.09
N ASN A 377 -12.28 -10.97 0.51
CA ASN A 377 -11.20 -11.68 -0.20
C ASN A 377 -11.35 -13.20 -0.14
N ALA A 378 -11.85 -13.75 0.96
CA ALA A 378 -12.19 -15.17 1.06
C ALA A 378 -13.23 -15.57 0.02
N ALA A 379 -14.28 -14.73 -0.16
CA ALA A 379 -15.29 -14.91 -1.19
C ALA A 379 -14.70 -14.80 -2.61
N MET A 380 -13.80 -13.83 -2.86
CA MET A 380 -13.09 -13.72 -4.16
C MET A 380 -12.30 -15.00 -4.48
N TYR A 381 -11.54 -15.52 -3.51
CA TYR A 381 -10.79 -16.76 -3.71
C TYR A 381 -11.71 -17.98 -3.90
N GLN A 382 -12.85 -18.01 -3.22
CA GLN A 382 -13.87 -19.05 -3.40
C GLN A 382 -14.37 -19.09 -4.85
N GLY A 383 -14.66 -17.92 -5.45
CA GLY A 383 -15.11 -17.83 -6.85
C GLY A 383 -14.02 -18.17 -7.86
N ASP A 384 -12.79 -17.78 -7.58
CA ASP A 384 -11.63 -18.14 -8.40
C ASP A 384 -11.22 -19.63 -8.21
N LYS A 385 -12.01 -20.39 -7.44
CA LYS A 385 -11.74 -21.81 -7.13
C LYS A 385 -10.42 -22.04 -6.39
N ARG A 386 -9.88 -21.03 -5.75
CA ARG A 386 -8.68 -21.10 -4.90
C ARG A 386 -9.08 -21.44 -3.47
N TYR A 387 -9.74 -22.58 -3.31
CA TYR A 387 -10.44 -23.00 -2.09
C TYR A 387 -9.56 -23.01 -0.84
N LYS A 388 -8.29 -23.42 -0.96
CA LYS A 388 -7.37 -23.43 0.17
C LYS A 388 -7.13 -22.02 0.73
N MET A 389 -7.05 -20.99 -0.13
CA MET A 389 -6.87 -19.62 0.30
C MET A 389 -8.17 -19.04 0.88
N ALA A 390 -9.32 -19.37 0.28
CA ALA A 390 -10.62 -19.02 0.84
C ALA A 390 -10.80 -19.59 2.25
N GLU A 391 -10.44 -20.88 2.45
CA GLU A 391 -10.45 -21.54 3.75
C GLU A 391 -9.55 -20.84 4.76
N GLN A 392 -8.31 -20.49 4.38
CA GLN A 392 -7.35 -19.83 5.26
C GLN A 392 -7.85 -18.46 5.75
N LEU A 393 -8.43 -17.64 4.85
CA LEU A 393 -8.95 -16.33 5.23
C LEU A 393 -10.20 -16.42 6.11
N ALA A 394 -11.16 -17.27 5.75
CA ALA A 394 -12.34 -17.49 6.58
C ALA A 394 -11.96 -18.03 7.97
N GLN A 395 -11.00 -18.95 8.04
CA GLN A 395 -10.47 -19.47 9.31
C GLN A 395 -9.76 -18.38 10.11
N LYS A 396 -9.02 -17.44 9.46
CA LYS A 396 -8.37 -16.30 10.13
C LYS A 396 -9.38 -15.47 10.93
N ASN A 397 -10.53 -15.11 10.34
CA ASN A 397 -11.57 -14.37 11.05
C ASN A 397 -12.14 -15.15 12.24
N ILE A 398 -12.31 -16.48 12.10
CA ILE A 398 -12.79 -17.34 13.18
C ILE A 398 -11.77 -17.40 14.33
N ASP A 399 -10.49 -17.57 14.02
CA ASP A 399 -9.41 -17.65 15.01
C ASP A 399 -9.24 -16.33 15.77
N ASN A 400 -9.39 -15.21 15.07
CA ASN A 400 -9.35 -13.85 15.63
C ASN A 400 -10.64 -13.46 16.37
N ARG A 401 -11.70 -14.31 16.34
CA ARG A 401 -13.00 -14.08 16.99
C ARG A 401 -13.74 -12.85 16.45
N VAL A 402 -13.58 -12.58 15.17
CA VAL A 402 -14.24 -11.47 14.46
C VAL A 402 -15.10 -11.96 13.29
N ALA A 403 -15.30 -13.29 13.19
CA ALA A 403 -16.01 -13.92 12.09
C ALA A 403 -17.50 -13.57 12.08
N SER A 404 -18.02 -13.38 10.89
CA SER A 404 -19.44 -13.35 10.54
C SER A 404 -19.96 -14.75 10.16
N ASP A 405 -21.26 -14.91 10.01
CA ASP A 405 -21.87 -16.13 9.47
C ASP A 405 -21.39 -16.43 8.03
N HIS A 406 -21.04 -15.42 7.25
CA HIS A 406 -20.45 -15.59 5.92
C HIS A 406 -19.10 -16.29 5.93
N ASP A 407 -18.23 -16.02 6.90
CA ASP A 407 -16.95 -16.72 7.06
C ASP A 407 -17.15 -18.23 7.24
N TYR A 408 -18.11 -18.62 8.07
CA TYR A 408 -18.45 -20.03 8.26
C TYR A 408 -19.01 -20.67 6.99
N VAL A 409 -19.86 -19.95 6.24
CA VAL A 409 -20.39 -20.44 4.96
C VAL A 409 -19.29 -20.60 3.91
N ILE A 410 -18.39 -19.63 3.79
CA ILE A 410 -17.25 -19.70 2.87
C ILE A 410 -16.33 -20.87 3.25
N LEU A 411 -16.05 -21.04 4.54
CA LEU A 411 -15.25 -22.14 5.06
C LEU A 411 -15.87 -23.50 4.69
N VAL A 412 -17.19 -23.63 4.84
CA VAL A 412 -17.93 -24.84 4.45
C VAL A 412 -17.83 -25.07 2.95
N LYS A 413 -18.12 -24.06 2.12
CA LYS A 413 -18.02 -24.14 0.64
C LYS A 413 -16.60 -24.56 0.22
N ALA A 414 -15.59 -23.97 0.81
CA ALA A 414 -14.19 -24.26 0.51
C ALA A 414 -13.81 -25.71 0.88
N ARG A 415 -14.19 -26.18 2.07
CA ARG A 415 -13.93 -27.57 2.51
C ARG A 415 -14.70 -28.59 1.66
N MET A 416 -15.96 -28.32 1.38
CA MET A 416 -16.76 -29.19 0.52
C MET A 416 -16.16 -29.34 -0.88
N ALA A 417 -15.52 -28.31 -1.41
CA ALA A 417 -14.88 -28.37 -2.73
C ALA A 417 -13.56 -29.18 -2.71
N GLN A 418 -12.90 -29.29 -1.57
CA GLN A 418 -11.62 -29.96 -1.42
C GLN A 418 -11.72 -31.42 -0.97
N GLU A 419 -12.74 -31.76 -0.15
CA GLU A 419 -12.85 -33.07 0.49
C GLU A 419 -14.31 -33.53 0.55
N ASN A 420 -14.51 -34.86 0.47
CA ASN A 420 -15.81 -35.50 0.62
C ASN A 420 -15.70 -36.79 1.45
N THR A 421 -15.39 -36.63 2.74
CA THR A 421 -15.40 -37.72 3.71
C THR A 421 -16.58 -37.55 4.67
N PRO A 422 -17.08 -38.61 5.32
CA PRO A 422 -18.12 -38.51 6.36
C PRO A 422 -17.72 -37.53 7.47
N GLU A 423 -16.48 -37.58 7.90
CA GLU A 423 -15.92 -36.74 8.97
C GLU A 423 -15.91 -35.28 8.59
N SER A 424 -15.45 -34.97 7.36
CA SER A 424 -15.45 -33.61 6.82
C SER A 424 -16.87 -33.06 6.66
N ASN A 425 -17.80 -33.87 6.16
CA ASN A 425 -19.19 -33.47 6.02
C ASN A 425 -19.88 -33.19 7.38
N GLU A 426 -19.60 -33.99 8.42
CA GLU A 426 -20.10 -33.74 9.77
C GLU A 426 -19.48 -32.48 10.40
N ALA A 427 -18.18 -32.24 10.17
CA ALA A 427 -17.54 -31.01 10.59
C ALA A 427 -18.16 -29.78 9.92
N CYS A 428 -18.44 -29.86 8.62
CA CYS A 428 -19.13 -28.81 7.87
C CYS A 428 -20.54 -28.54 8.39
N MET A 429 -21.31 -29.57 8.78
CA MET A 429 -22.62 -29.38 9.42
C MET A 429 -22.53 -28.57 10.71
N LYS A 430 -21.55 -28.87 11.57
CA LYS A 430 -21.32 -28.10 12.80
C LYS A 430 -20.94 -26.64 12.53
N LEU A 431 -20.20 -26.39 11.48
CA LEU A 431 -19.88 -25.00 11.06
C LEU A 431 -21.13 -24.26 10.59
N LEU A 432 -22.06 -24.91 9.86
CA LEU A 432 -23.34 -24.28 9.50
C LEU A 432 -24.25 -24.04 10.72
N GLU A 433 -24.21 -24.89 11.73
CA GLU A 433 -24.90 -24.65 13.01
C GLU A 433 -24.35 -23.38 13.68
N LYS A 434 -23.01 -23.21 13.68
CA LYS A 434 -22.36 -21.98 14.19
C LYS A 434 -22.73 -20.75 13.38
N ALA A 435 -22.71 -20.85 12.03
CA ALA A 435 -23.17 -19.78 11.18
C ALA A 435 -24.58 -19.30 11.54
N ARG A 436 -25.50 -20.26 11.75
CA ARG A 436 -26.89 -19.98 12.10
C ARG A 436 -27.05 -19.34 13.50
N GLU A 437 -26.20 -19.77 14.48
CA GLU A 437 -26.22 -19.19 15.83
C GLU A 437 -25.82 -17.72 15.85
N ILE A 438 -24.89 -17.29 15.00
CA ILE A 438 -24.35 -15.93 14.98
C ILE A 438 -25.00 -15.03 13.92
N ALA A 439 -25.72 -15.61 12.97
CA ALA A 439 -26.39 -14.86 11.91
C ALA A 439 -27.36 -13.83 12.51
N THR A 440 -27.18 -12.57 12.17
CA THR A 440 -28.02 -11.46 12.64
C THR A 440 -29.14 -11.14 11.64
N ALA A 441 -29.04 -11.64 10.42
CA ALA A 441 -30.06 -11.59 9.38
C ALA A 441 -30.21 -12.99 8.72
N ARG A 442 -31.21 -13.12 7.85
CA ARG A 442 -31.42 -14.35 7.11
C ARG A 442 -30.34 -14.52 6.05
N ASN A 443 -29.57 -15.61 6.16
CA ASN A 443 -28.55 -16.00 5.21
C ASN A 443 -29.00 -17.24 4.43
N LEU A 444 -29.46 -17.05 3.19
CA LEU A 444 -29.97 -18.12 2.33
C LEU A 444 -28.90 -19.16 1.96
N ASP A 445 -27.62 -18.78 1.95
CA ASP A 445 -26.50 -19.69 1.68
C ASP A 445 -26.35 -20.78 2.75
N ILE A 446 -26.65 -20.48 4.02
CA ILE A 446 -26.64 -21.48 5.10
C ILE A 446 -27.63 -22.63 4.75
N ASN A 447 -28.83 -22.28 4.30
CA ASN A 447 -29.84 -23.26 3.92
C ASN A 447 -29.39 -24.09 2.70
N LYS A 448 -28.87 -23.43 1.67
CA LYS A 448 -28.36 -24.09 0.48
C LYS A 448 -27.22 -25.06 0.78
N GLN A 449 -26.23 -24.64 1.58
CA GLN A 449 -25.11 -25.52 1.93
C GLN A 449 -25.55 -26.70 2.82
N GLU A 450 -26.51 -26.52 3.74
CA GLU A 450 -27.09 -27.61 4.52
C GLU A 450 -27.74 -28.67 3.59
N ILE A 451 -28.50 -28.25 2.62
CA ILE A 451 -29.14 -29.14 1.63
C ILE A 451 -28.07 -29.94 0.87
N LEU A 452 -27.05 -29.26 0.35
CA LEU A 452 -25.98 -29.90 -0.41
C LEU A 452 -25.21 -30.92 0.45
N LEU A 453 -24.95 -30.61 1.72
CA LEU A 453 -24.31 -31.55 2.66
C LEU A 453 -25.20 -32.76 2.95
N LEU A 454 -26.49 -32.56 3.19
CA LEU A 454 -27.43 -33.67 3.42
C LEU A 454 -27.48 -34.62 2.21
N MET A 455 -27.43 -34.06 0.99
CA MET A 455 -27.36 -34.88 -0.23
C MET A 455 -26.06 -35.67 -0.31
N ARG A 456 -24.92 -35.05 -0.01
CA ARG A 456 -23.59 -35.71 0.04
C ARG A 456 -23.55 -36.84 1.05
N MET A 457 -24.25 -36.68 2.17
CA MET A 457 -24.37 -37.68 3.24
C MET A 457 -25.44 -38.76 2.95
N ASN A 458 -26.02 -38.78 1.75
CA ASN A 458 -27.13 -39.68 1.37
C ASN A 458 -28.38 -39.59 2.27
N LYS A 459 -28.60 -38.43 2.92
CA LYS A 459 -29.76 -38.17 3.79
C LYS A 459 -30.92 -37.57 2.95
N GLN A 460 -31.37 -38.27 1.90
CA GLN A 460 -32.29 -37.80 0.89
C GLN A 460 -33.60 -37.22 1.46
N ALA A 461 -34.25 -37.92 2.42
CA ALA A 461 -35.51 -37.45 2.97
C ALA A 461 -35.36 -36.10 3.68
N LYS A 462 -34.28 -35.93 4.50
CA LYS A 462 -33.98 -34.65 5.17
C LYS A 462 -33.63 -33.55 4.18
N ALA A 463 -32.90 -33.89 3.09
CA ALA A 463 -32.58 -32.93 2.04
C ALA A 463 -33.86 -32.44 1.31
N ALA A 464 -34.82 -33.35 1.05
CA ALA A 464 -36.09 -32.98 0.45
C ALA A 464 -36.93 -32.05 1.34
N ASP A 465 -36.96 -32.29 2.66
CA ASP A 465 -37.69 -31.43 3.58
C ASP A 465 -37.01 -30.03 3.64
N LYS A 466 -35.69 -29.99 3.70
CA LYS A 466 -34.95 -28.72 3.67
C LYS A 466 -35.06 -27.96 2.34
N LEU A 467 -35.19 -28.65 1.22
CA LEU A 467 -35.48 -28.03 -0.08
C LEU A 467 -36.87 -27.37 -0.13
N LYS A 468 -37.89 -27.98 0.49
CA LYS A 468 -39.20 -27.35 0.61
C LYS A 468 -39.13 -26.07 1.45
N GLU A 469 -38.50 -26.16 2.65
CA GLU A 469 -38.28 -24.98 3.49
C GLU A 469 -37.54 -23.87 2.72
N TYR A 470 -36.55 -24.24 1.93
CA TYR A 470 -35.75 -23.27 1.15
C TYR A 470 -36.58 -22.61 0.02
N LEU A 471 -37.43 -23.38 -0.68
CA LEU A 471 -38.34 -22.85 -1.70
C LEU A 471 -39.35 -21.85 -1.09
N ASP A 472 -39.87 -22.16 0.10
CA ASP A 472 -40.78 -21.24 0.83
C ASP A 472 -40.03 -19.94 1.18
N LEU A 473 -38.82 -20.06 1.71
CA LEU A 473 -37.96 -18.91 2.06
C LEU A 473 -37.61 -18.02 0.84
N LEU A 474 -37.26 -18.63 -0.30
CA LEU A 474 -36.97 -17.90 -1.54
C LEU A 474 -38.21 -17.18 -2.08
N THR A 475 -39.37 -17.84 -1.97
CA THR A 475 -40.63 -17.25 -2.39
C THR A 475 -41.04 -16.08 -1.52
N GLU A 476 -40.90 -16.22 -0.21
CA GLU A 476 -41.13 -15.15 0.77
C GLU A 476 -40.19 -13.97 0.50
N TYR A 477 -38.89 -14.23 0.29
CA TYR A 477 -37.89 -13.20 0.01
C TYR A 477 -38.26 -12.40 -1.26
N LYS A 478 -38.69 -13.12 -2.32
CA LYS A 478 -39.15 -12.51 -3.58
C LYS A 478 -40.35 -11.58 -3.41
N GLN A 479 -41.22 -11.88 -2.45
CA GLN A 479 -42.44 -11.08 -2.21
C GLN A 479 -42.21 -9.86 -1.33
N GLN A 480 -41.22 -9.90 -0.44
CA GLN A 480 -41.00 -8.89 0.59
C GLN A 480 -40.03 -7.78 0.18
N ASN A 481 -39.18 -8.01 -0.81
CA ASN A 481 -38.13 -7.09 -1.19
C ASN A 481 -38.40 -6.42 -2.54
N ASP A 482 -38.10 -5.12 -2.61
CA ASP A 482 -38.07 -4.36 -3.87
C ASP A 482 -36.70 -4.60 -4.52
N MET A 483 -36.63 -5.65 -5.34
CA MET A 483 -35.38 -6.18 -5.87
C MET A 483 -34.95 -5.47 -7.15
N ASN A 484 -33.65 -5.24 -7.29
CA ASN A 484 -33.06 -4.85 -8.56
C ASN A 484 -33.10 -6.03 -9.59
N THR A 485 -32.75 -5.74 -10.83
CA THR A 485 -32.81 -6.75 -11.93
C THR A 485 -31.93 -7.98 -11.63
N GLN A 486 -30.73 -7.79 -11.10
CA GLN A 486 -29.78 -8.87 -10.81
C GLN A 486 -30.26 -9.76 -9.66
N GLU A 487 -30.77 -9.17 -8.59
CA GLU A 487 -31.37 -9.93 -7.48
C GLU A 487 -32.55 -10.77 -7.93
N SER A 488 -33.39 -10.18 -8.78
CA SER A 488 -34.57 -10.89 -9.34
C SER A 488 -34.14 -12.08 -10.21
N GLU A 489 -33.09 -11.94 -11.02
CA GLU A 489 -32.53 -13.01 -11.83
C GLU A 489 -31.94 -14.11 -10.95
N TRP A 490 -31.11 -13.75 -9.95
CA TRP A 490 -30.52 -14.70 -9.02
C TRP A 490 -31.57 -15.51 -8.24
N ILE A 491 -32.60 -14.84 -7.67
CA ILE A 491 -33.69 -15.55 -6.99
C ILE A 491 -34.42 -16.48 -7.95
N GLY A 492 -34.62 -16.07 -9.22
CA GLY A 492 -35.22 -16.89 -10.24
C GLY A 492 -34.43 -18.19 -10.51
N GLU A 493 -33.12 -18.07 -10.61
CA GLU A 493 -32.20 -19.20 -10.79
C GLU A 493 -32.19 -20.14 -9.58
N GLU A 494 -32.17 -19.57 -8.34
CA GLU A 494 -32.23 -20.38 -7.12
C GLU A 494 -33.55 -21.16 -6.97
N LEU A 495 -34.70 -20.54 -7.29
CA LEU A 495 -36.00 -21.20 -7.31
C LEU A 495 -36.03 -22.36 -8.32
N ASP A 496 -35.49 -22.14 -9.51
CA ASP A 496 -35.41 -23.19 -10.57
C ASP A 496 -34.50 -24.33 -10.13
N TRP A 497 -33.30 -24.00 -9.56
CA TRP A 497 -32.37 -25.00 -9.03
C TRP A 497 -33.01 -25.84 -7.91
N ALA A 498 -33.62 -25.22 -6.91
CA ALA A 498 -34.23 -25.92 -5.78
C ALA A 498 -35.40 -26.81 -6.21
N SER A 499 -36.23 -26.32 -7.12
CA SER A 499 -37.36 -27.08 -7.68
C SER A 499 -36.88 -28.31 -8.49
N LYS A 500 -35.86 -28.15 -9.34
CA LYS A 500 -35.25 -29.27 -10.07
C LYS A 500 -34.61 -30.30 -9.15
N MET A 501 -33.92 -29.86 -8.07
CA MET A 501 -33.32 -30.76 -7.12
C MET A 501 -34.38 -31.55 -6.32
N LEU A 502 -35.44 -30.88 -5.86
CA LEU A 502 -36.53 -31.52 -5.16
C LEU A 502 -37.21 -32.61 -6.05
N SER A 503 -37.44 -32.29 -7.31
CA SER A 503 -38.00 -33.26 -8.27
C SER A 503 -37.11 -34.48 -8.47
N LYS A 504 -35.79 -34.30 -8.55
CA LYS A 504 -34.81 -35.39 -8.66
C LYS A 504 -34.77 -36.27 -7.43
N ILE A 505 -34.78 -35.69 -6.23
CA ILE A 505 -34.76 -36.47 -4.96
C ILE A 505 -36.07 -37.22 -4.75
N SER A 506 -37.21 -36.69 -5.19
CA SER A 506 -38.53 -37.33 -5.07
C SER A 506 -38.71 -38.51 -6.02
N LEU A 507 -37.86 -38.69 -7.01
CA LEU A 507 -37.84 -39.81 -7.94
C LEU A 507 -36.93 -40.96 -7.54
N LEU A 508 -36.09 -40.77 -6.51
CA LEU A 508 -35.21 -41.76 -5.91
C LEU A 508 -35.85 -42.38 -4.66
#